data_92e89d32df9398caaefe35635ef2c99a
#
_entry.id   92e89d32df9398caaefe35635ef2c99a
#
_cell.length_a   1.000
_cell.length_b   1.000
_cell.length_c   1.000
_cell.angle_alpha   90.00
_cell.angle_beta   90.00
_cell.angle_gamma   90.00
#
_symmetry.space_group_name_H-M   'P 1'
#
loop_
_entity.id
_entity.type
_entity.pdbx_description
1 polymer ?
#
loop_
_entity_poly.entity_id
_entity_poly.type
_entity_poly.pdbx_seq_one_letter_code
_entity_poly.pdbx_strand_id
1 'polypeptide(L)'
;MTKDEYLSGNIREKTGIVDSYISKLKYTESMSAERMTEQEKEVLKNEVRLLEYQRAELMKAMPKELIASEINVKLGTAWIPAEDINDFVFKTLKPSAWVQSDIKVRFSEETGAWNIEGKSADKGNTLAEMAFGTGRVNAYKIIENALNLKDTKVYDRKKGPDGEEVSVLNKKETMLTGQKQELLNNEFKNWIFNDRDRRERLVKLYNERFNSVRNREYDGSSLTFEGMNASIELKPHQKNAVARILYGGNTLLAHVVGAGKTFEMVAAAMESKRLGLCTKSLIVVPNHITGQIGSEFMQLYPGANIMVADKKDFEMRNRKRFLGRIATGEYDAVIIGHTQFEKIPMSKEYQEKHIKSQIQGIIKSIEDYKYNINQKFSVKELEKTKKKLETRLEKLNSTFNKDYVAIFEELGVDRLFIDEAHEFKNRAKRC
;
A
#
# COMPACT_ATOMS: atom_id res chain seq x y z
N MET A 1 -24.38 5.82 14.27
CA MET A 1 -23.01 6.41 14.12
C MET A 1 -22.62 7.06 15.42
N THR A 2 -21.54 6.60 16.05
CA THR A 2 -21.03 7.22 17.30
C THR A 2 -20.35 8.57 16.97
N LYS A 3 -20.12 9.41 18.02
CA LYS A 3 -19.40 10.68 17.85
C LYS A 3 -17.99 10.44 17.26
N ASP A 4 -17.30 9.40 17.70
CA ASP A 4 -15.96 9.06 17.19
C ASP A 4 -15.98 8.59 15.73
N GLU A 5 -16.97 7.81 15.31
CA GLU A 5 -17.19 7.45 13.89
C GLU A 5 -17.42 8.69 13.01
N TYR A 6 -18.17 9.67 13.50
CA TYR A 6 -18.39 10.92 12.80
C TYR A 6 -17.10 11.76 12.68
N LEU A 7 -16.32 11.84 13.76
CA LEU A 7 -15.08 12.62 13.84
C LEU A 7 -13.83 11.86 13.36
N SER A 8 -13.97 10.73 12.66
CA SER A 8 -12.89 9.96 12.05
C SER A 8 -12.98 9.96 10.51
N GLY A 9 -11.97 9.45 9.81
CA GLY A 9 -11.90 9.45 8.36
C GLY A 9 -11.45 10.79 7.78
N ASN A 10 -11.81 11.10 6.55
CA ASN A 10 -11.42 12.34 5.89
C ASN A 10 -12.21 13.54 6.45
N ILE A 11 -11.64 14.22 7.44
CA ILE A 11 -12.28 15.34 8.14
C ILE A 11 -12.48 16.54 7.20
N ARG A 12 -11.53 16.80 6.30
CA ARG A 12 -11.60 17.90 5.34
C ARG A 12 -12.78 17.74 4.36
N GLU A 13 -12.96 16.52 3.83
CA GLU A 13 -14.08 16.20 2.96
C GLU A 13 -15.42 16.36 3.68
N LYS A 14 -15.53 15.83 4.90
CA LYS A 14 -16.72 15.99 5.75
C LYS A 14 -17.04 17.45 6.04
N THR A 15 -16.02 18.26 6.36
CA THR A 15 -16.16 19.70 6.57
C THR A 15 -16.65 20.39 5.29
N GLY A 16 -16.08 20.04 4.13
CA GLY A 16 -16.51 20.59 2.84
C GLY A 16 -17.97 20.26 2.50
N ILE A 17 -18.43 19.05 2.83
CA ILE A 17 -19.84 18.65 2.67
C ILE A 17 -20.73 19.52 3.56
N VAL A 18 -20.40 19.69 4.83
CA VAL A 18 -21.16 20.51 5.78
C VAL A 18 -21.19 21.98 5.32
N ASP A 19 -20.06 22.55 4.89
CA ASP A 19 -19.99 23.91 4.34
C ASP A 19 -20.88 24.10 3.11
N SER A 20 -20.93 23.09 2.22
CA SER A 20 -21.82 23.10 1.05
C SER A 20 -23.29 23.13 1.45
N TYR A 21 -23.69 22.35 2.47
CA TYR A 21 -25.07 22.36 2.98
C TYR A 21 -25.41 23.67 3.64
N ILE A 22 -24.56 24.23 4.49
CA ILE A 22 -24.77 25.58 5.10
C ILE A 22 -24.96 26.62 4.02
N SER A 23 -24.11 26.61 2.99
CA SER A 23 -24.19 27.57 1.89
C SER A 23 -25.51 27.47 1.12
N LYS A 24 -25.98 26.22 0.86
CA LYS A 24 -27.29 25.99 0.19
C LYS A 24 -28.45 26.49 1.04
N LEU A 25 -28.46 26.22 2.34
CA LEU A 25 -29.53 26.64 3.24
C LEU A 25 -29.59 28.17 3.33
N LYS A 26 -28.44 28.84 3.50
CA LYS A 26 -28.33 30.29 3.53
C LYS A 26 -28.78 30.92 2.20
N TYR A 27 -28.44 30.29 1.07
CA TYR A 27 -28.95 30.73 -0.25
C TYR A 27 -30.47 30.58 -0.36
N THR A 28 -31.03 29.45 0.09
CA THR A 28 -32.50 29.22 0.11
C THR A 28 -33.19 30.24 0.99
N GLU A 29 -32.65 30.56 2.16
CA GLU A 29 -33.16 31.60 3.05
C GLU A 29 -33.22 32.96 2.34
N SER A 30 -32.14 33.35 1.65
CA SER A 30 -32.05 34.62 0.96
C SER A 30 -33.01 34.74 -0.23
N MET A 31 -33.23 33.64 -0.99
CA MET A 31 -34.12 33.67 -2.17
C MET A 31 -35.60 33.52 -1.84
N SER A 32 -35.93 32.92 -0.70
CA SER A 32 -37.31 32.59 -0.31
C SER A 32 -37.80 33.37 0.90
N ALA A 33 -37.03 34.29 1.44
CA ALA A 33 -37.30 35.00 2.70
C ALA A 33 -38.69 35.67 2.77
N GLU A 34 -39.18 36.20 1.64
CA GLU A 34 -40.49 36.85 1.55
C GLU A 34 -41.68 35.88 1.44
N ARG A 35 -41.42 34.61 1.08
CA ARG A 35 -42.44 33.58 0.87
C ARG A 35 -42.51 32.54 2.00
N MET A 36 -41.56 32.55 2.91
CA MET A 36 -41.47 31.59 4.03
C MET A 36 -42.27 32.10 5.24
N THR A 37 -42.97 31.18 5.86
CA THR A 37 -43.57 31.40 7.18
C THR A 37 -42.50 31.56 8.27
N GLU A 38 -42.87 32.20 9.39
CA GLU A 38 -41.94 32.33 10.54
C GLU A 38 -41.51 30.95 11.11
N GLN A 39 -42.39 29.94 11.04
CA GLN A 39 -42.04 28.58 11.46
C GLN A 39 -40.98 27.95 10.54
N GLU A 40 -41.10 28.09 9.22
CA GLU A 40 -40.10 27.60 8.25
C GLU A 40 -38.75 28.29 8.41
N LYS A 41 -38.77 29.61 8.66
CA LYS A 41 -37.54 30.39 8.95
C LYS A 41 -36.85 29.88 10.22
N GLU A 42 -37.62 29.57 11.29
CA GLU A 42 -37.05 29.08 12.54
C GLU A 42 -36.47 27.65 12.38
N VAL A 43 -37.13 26.78 11.62
CA VAL A 43 -36.59 25.44 11.29
C VAL A 43 -35.28 25.59 10.53
N LEU A 44 -35.22 26.44 9.51
CA LEU A 44 -34.00 26.65 8.72
C LEU A 44 -32.84 27.20 9.56
N LYS A 45 -33.11 28.15 10.45
CA LYS A 45 -32.11 28.69 11.38
C LYS A 45 -31.56 27.59 12.32
N ASN A 46 -32.43 26.72 12.81
CA ASN A 46 -32.02 25.63 13.70
C ASN A 46 -31.18 24.60 12.97
N GLU A 47 -31.49 24.27 11.70
CA GLU A 47 -30.66 23.40 10.85
C GLU A 47 -29.29 24.03 10.57
N VAL A 48 -29.23 25.31 10.23
CA VAL A 48 -27.94 26.01 10.03
C VAL A 48 -27.12 26.00 11.32
N ARG A 49 -27.71 26.25 12.47
CA ARG A 49 -27.04 26.22 13.78
C ARG A 49 -26.48 24.83 14.10
N LEU A 50 -27.23 23.76 13.80
CA LEU A 50 -26.78 22.39 14.00
C LEU A 50 -25.59 22.06 13.10
N LEU A 51 -25.64 22.45 11.82
CA LEU A 51 -24.54 22.25 10.87
C LEU A 51 -23.30 23.08 11.26
N GLU A 52 -23.46 24.30 11.74
CA GLU A 52 -22.34 25.12 12.24
C GLU A 52 -21.69 24.48 13.49
N TYR A 53 -22.49 23.88 14.36
CA TYR A 53 -21.96 23.09 15.49
C TYR A 53 -21.17 21.87 15.00
N GLN A 54 -21.72 21.10 14.05
CA GLN A 54 -21.04 19.94 13.46
C GLN A 54 -19.73 20.35 12.78
N ARG A 55 -19.74 21.48 12.05
CA ARG A 55 -18.55 22.07 11.44
C ARG A 55 -17.48 22.40 12.48
N ALA A 56 -17.86 23.03 13.57
CA ALA A 56 -16.93 23.38 14.65
C ALA A 56 -16.29 22.15 15.29
N GLU A 57 -17.05 21.06 15.51
CA GLU A 57 -16.52 19.80 16.03
C GLU A 57 -15.58 19.12 15.04
N LEU A 58 -15.89 19.13 13.75
CA LEU A 58 -14.99 18.60 12.69
C LEU A 58 -13.68 19.40 12.61
N MET A 59 -13.76 20.74 12.71
CA MET A 59 -12.56 21.59 12.72
C MET A 59 -11.67 21.33 13.93
N LYS A 60 -12.24 21.04 15.10
CA LYS A 60 -11.47 20.63 16.29
C LYS A 60 -10.79 19.27 16.12
N ALA A 61 -11.42 18.36 15.34
CA ALA A 61 -10.89 17.04 15.04
C ALA A 61 -9.86 17.03 13.91
N MET A 62 -9.71 18.15 13.19
CA MET A 62 -8.74 18.28 12.08
C MET A 62 -7.33 18.04 12.61
N PRO A 63 -6.52 17.18 11.96
CA PRO A 63 -5.11 17.02 12.31
C PRO A 63 -4.36 18.36 12.21
N LYS A 64 -3.40 18.58 13.12
CA LYS A 64 -2.54 19.76 13.06
C LYS A 64 -1.77 19.77 11.74
N GLU A 65 -1.74 20.90 11.08
CA GLU A 65 -0.98 21.05 9.83
C GLU A 65 0.52 20.82 10.08
N LEU A 66 1.11 19.98 9.25
CA LEU A 66 2.54 19.71 9.25
C LEU A 66 3.28 20.82 8.52
N ILE A 67 4.44 21.20 9.03
CA ILE A 67 5.36 22.13 8.38
C ILE A 67 6.38 21.37 7.50
N ALA A 68 7.08 22.06 6.62
CA ALA A 68 8.01 21.44 5.66
C ALA A 68 9.08 20.54 6.30
N SER A 69 9.55 20.87 7.50
CA SER A 69 10.54 20.06 8.24
C SER A 69 9.99 18.75 8.80
N GLU A 70 8.68 18.65 8.96
CA GLU A 70 7.99 17.46 9.45
C GLU A 70 7.58 16.51 8.30
N ILE A 71 7.61 17.00 7.06
CA ILE A 71 7.25 16.22 5.87
C ILE A 71 8.48 15.53 5.30
N ASN A 72 8.53 14.21 5.41
CA ASN A 72 9.63 13.43 4.85
C ASN A 72 9.44 13.21 3.35
N VAL A 73 10.42 13.66 2.56
CA VAL A 73 10.42 13.51 1.10
C VAL A 73 11.71 12.87 0.61
N LYS A 74 11.60 12.08 -0.46
CA LYS A 74 12.73 11.51 -1.20
C LYS A 74 12.36 11.38 -2.68
N LEU A 75 13.36 11.18 -3.54
CA LEU A 75 13.10 10.83 -4.93
C LEU A 75 12.23 9.57 -5.01
N GLY A 76 11.19 9.62 -5.83
CA GLY A 76 10.19 8.55 -5.96
C GLY A 76 8.97 8.69 -5.05
N THR A 77 8.88 9.77 -4.29
CA THR A 77 7.67 10.10 -3.54
C THR A 77 6.55 10.51 -4.52
N ALA A 78 5.53 9.66 -4.68
CA ALA A 78 4.55 9.74 -5.77
C ALA A 78 3.62 10.97 -5.74
N TRP A 79 3.49 11.64 -4.59
CA TRP A 79 2.63 12.83 -4.48
C TRP A 79 3.28 14.12 -4.97
N ILE A 80 4.61 14.12 -5.20
CA ILE A 80 5.32 15.28 -5.71
C ILE A 80 5.05 15.39 -7.22
N PRO A 81 4.60 16.56 -7.71
CA PRO A 81 4.35 16.77 -9.13
C PRO A 81 5.58 16.50 -10.01
N ALA A 82 5.35 15.95 -11.21
CA ALA A 82 6.43 15.65 -12.14
C ALA A 82 7.20 16.90 -12.60
N GLU A 83 6.54 18.06 -12.62
CA GLU A 83 7.14 19.35 -12.92
C GLU A 83 8.24 19.70 -11.89
N ASP A 84 7.98 19.51 -10.59
CA ASP A 84 8.98 19.78 -9.56
C ASP A 84 10.18 18.84 -9.66
N ILE A 85 9.96 17.59 -10.05
CA ILE A 85 11.05 16.65 -10.31
C ILE A 85 11.85 17.09 -11.56
N ASN A 86 11.17 17.58 -12.59
CA ASN A 86 11.79 18.10 -13.79
C ASN A 86 12.69 19.33 -13.48
N ASP A 87 12.18 20.25 -12.67
CA ASP A 87 12.93 21.43 -12.18
C ASP A 87 14.16 21.02 -11.37
N PHE A 88 14.04 19.99 -10.53
CA PHE A 88 15.18 19.42 -9.81
C PHE A 88 16.24 18.87 -10.77
N VAL A 89 15.83 18.11 -11.79
CA VAL A 89 16.74 17.59 -12.82
C VAL A 89 17.48 18.73 -13.51
N PHE A 90 16.77 19.77 -13.92
CA PHE A 90 17.37 20.92 -14.59
C PHE A 90 18.31 21.70 -13.67
N LYS A 91 17.93 21.90 -12.42
CA LYS A 91 18.78 22.58 -11.43
C LYS A 91 20.06 21.80 -11.14
N THR A 92 19.98 20.48 -11.05
CA THR A 92 21.08 19.60 -10.64
C THR A 92 22.03 19.30 -11.80
N LEU A 93 21.47 18.95 -12.97
CA LEU A 93 22.28 18.51 -14.11
C LEU A 93 22.57 19.63 -15.10
N LYS A 94 21.89 20.77 -15.03
CA LYS A 94 22.08 21.97 -15.87
C LYS A 94 22.20 21.61 -17.37
N PRO A 95 21.22 20.91 -17.97
CA PRO A 95 21.28 20.61 -19.39
C PRO A 95 21.29 21.90 -20.23
N SER A 96 21.92 21.85 -21.40
CA SER A 96 21.95 22.99 -22.30
C SER A 96 20.54 23.38 -22.77
N ALA A 97 20.30 24.67 -22.98
CA ALA A 97 18.98 25.21 -23.27
C ALA A 97 18.26 24.53 -24.45
N TRP A 98 19.02 24.13 -25.49
CA TRP A 98 18.48 23.43 -26.66
C TRP A 98 18.07 21.97 -26.38
N VAL A 99 18.58 21.33 -25.31
CA VAL A 99 18.22 19.98 -24.90
C VAL A 99 17.06 19.96 -23.89
N GLN A 100 16.84 21.08 -23.18
CA GLN A 100 15.82 21.15 -22.13
C GLN A 100 14.41 20.83 -22.64
N SER A 101 14.09 21.19 -23.90
CA SER A 101 12.79 20.86 -24.51
C SER A 101 12.55 19.36 -24.68
N ASP A 102 13.62 18.58 -24.83
CA ASP A 102 13.56 17.15 -25.07
C ASP A 102 13.51 16.35 -23.78
N ILE A 103 14.05 16.92 -22.68
CA ILE A 103 14.07 16.24 -21.38
C ILE A 103 12.76 16.50 -20.64
N LYS A 104 12.02 15.43 -20.39
CA LYS A 104 10.73 15.49 -19.66
C LYS A 104 10.61 14.36 -18.66
N VAL A 105 10.32 14.71 -17.43
CA VAL A 105 9.97 13.73 -16.38
C VAL A 105 8.48 13.42 -16.48
N ARG A 106 8.14 12.14 -16.51
CA ARG A 106 6.75 11.64 -16.60
C ARG A 106 6.48 10.68 -15.48
N PHE A 107 5.28 10.77 -14.91
CA PHE A 107 4.75 9.83 -13.94
C PHE A 107 3.45 9.21 -14.46
N SER A 108 3.28 7.91 -14.32
CA SER A 108 2.03 7.22 -14.60
C SER A 108 1.38 6.81 -13.29
N GLU A 109 0.23 7.36 -12.97
CA GLU A 109 -0.51 7.08 -11.72
C GLU A 109 -0.93 5.61 -11.64
N GLU A 110 -1.36 4.99 -12.75
CA GLU A 110 -1.85 3.61 -12.78
C GLU A 110 -0.76 2.58 -12.54
N THR A 111 0.45 2.83 -13.06
CA THR A 111 1.58 1.90 -12.91
C THR A 111 2.51 2.29 -11.77
N GLY A 112 2.38 3.51 -11.24
CA GLY A 112 3.32 4.11 -10.30
C GLY A 112 4.72 4.26 -10.85
N ALA A 113 4.87 4.30 -12.19
CA ALA A 113 6.17 4.29 -12.86
C ALA A 113 6.59 5.69 -13.30
N TRP A 114 7.85 6.03 -13.02
CA TRP A 114 8.51 7.23 -13.51
C TRP A 114 9.37 6.94 -14.72
N ASN A 115 9.44 7.89 -15.65
CA ASN A 115 10.33 7.87 -16.79
C ASN A 115 10.91 9.26 -17.06
N ILE A 116 12.16 9.31 -17.51
CA ILE A 116 12.80 10.52 -17.99
C ILE A 116 13.00 10.37 -19.52
N GLU A 117 12.24 11.11 -20.28
CA GLU A 117 12.39 11.20 -21.75
C GLU A 117 13.61 12.05 -22.10
N GLY A 118 14.17 11.88 -23.30
CA GLY A 118 15.27 12.70 -23.80
C GLY A 118 16.62 12.53 -23.11
N LYS A 119 16.77 11.58 -22.17
CA LYS A 119 17.99 11.37 -21.36
C LYS A 119 19.27 11.08 -22.18
N SER A 120 19.15 10.69 -23.43
CA SER A 120 20.28 10.49 -24.36
C SER A 120 20.60 11.71 -25.22
N ALA A 121 19.81 12.77 -25.15
CA ALA A 121 20.05 14.01 -25.89
C ALA A 121 21.17 14.85 -25.26
N ASP A 122 21.34 14.77 -23.94
CA ASP A 122 22.34 15.55 -23.15
C ASP A 122 23.67 14.78 -23.01
N LYS A 123 24.20 14.30 -24.13
CA LYS A 123 25.51 13.64 -24.18
C LYS A 123 26.64 14.66 -24.00
N GLY A 124 27.68 14.27 -23.25
CA GLY A 124 28.82 15.12 -22.94
C GLY A 124 28.59 16.10 -21.80
N ASN A 125 27.45 16.04 -21.13
CA ASN A 125 27.22 16.80 -19.90
C ASN A 125 28.02 16.19 -18.75
N THR A 126 29.10 16.88 -18.34
CA THR A 126 29.99 16.40 -17.27
C THR A 126 29.31 16.23 -15.91
N LEU A 127 28.29 17.05 -15.60
CA LEU A 127 27.50 16.86 -14.39
C LEU A 127 26.70 15.54 -14.45
N ALA A 128 26.10 15.23 -15.59
CA ALA A 128 25.30 14.02 -15.77
C ALA A 128 26.16 12.76 -15.91
N GLU A 129 27.37 12.85 -16.48
CA GLU A 129 28.22 11.71 -16.74
C GLU A 129 29.22 11.39 -15.62
N MET A 130 29.72 12.42 -14.91
CA MET A 130 30.79 12.24 -13.91
C MET A 130 30.42 12.71 -12.49
N ALA A 131 29.85 13.92 -12.34
CA ALA A 131 29.58 14.47 -11.02
C ALA A 131 28.47 13.69 -10.30
N PHE A 132 27.33 13.49 -10.95
CA PHE A 132 26.16 12.77 -10.44
C PHE A 132 25.95 11.41 -11.12
N GLY A 133 26.69 11.13 -12.19
CA GLY A 133 26.77 9.85 -12.87
C GLY A 133 28.07 9.12 -12.60
N THR A 134 28.27 8.03 -13.32
CA THR A 134 29.53 7.26 -13.41
C THR A 134 29.87 7.04 -14.88
N GLY A 135 31.10 6.64 -15.20
CA GLY A 135 31.49 6.27 -16.57
C GLY A 135 30.63 5.16 -17.22
N ARG A 136 29.81 4.48 -16.45
CA ARG A 136 28.95 3.37 -16.91
C ARG A 136 27.46 3.73 -16.90
N VAL A 137 27.04 4.62 -16.00
CA VAL A 137 25.61 4.96 -15.82
C VAL A 137 25.48 6.49 -15.66
N ASN A 138 24.76 7.09 -16.58
CA ASN A 138 24.44 8.51 -16.54
C ASN A 138 23.47 8.86 -15.41
N ALA A 139 23.59 10.08 -14.84
CA ALA A 139 22.76 10.56 -13.72
C ALA A 139 21.25 10.51 -14.01
N TYR A 140 20.81 10.78 -15.23
CA TYR A 140 19.39 10.64 -15.60
C TYR A 140 18.86 9.23 -15.34
N LYS A 141 19.69 8.21 -15.61
CA LYS A 141 19.29 6.80 -15.33
C LYS A 141 19.31 6.49 -13.85
N ILE A 142 20.23 7.06 -13.10
CA ILE A 142 20.28 6.92 -11.62
C ILE A 142 19.04 7.58 -11.00
N ILE A 143 18.69 8.80 -11.42
CA ILE A 143 17.48 9.51 -10.97
C ILE A 143 16.23 8.70 -11.33
N GLU A 144 16.11 8.20 -12.56
CA GLU A 144 14.97 7.39 -12.98
C GLU A 144 14.82 6.11 -12.14
N ASN A 145 15.93 5.46 -11.79
CA ASN A 145 15.92 4.31 -10.91
C ASN A 145 15.51 4.69 -9.49
N ALA A 146 16.05 5.79 -8.95
CA ALA A 146 15.69 6.32 -7.64
C ALA A 146 14.20 6.67 -7.56
N LEU A 147 13.66 7.35 -8.57
CA LEU A 147 12.22 7.65 -8.70
C LEU A 147 11.36 6.38 -8.69
N ASN A 148 11.85 5.30 -9.28
CA ASN A 148 11.17 3.99 -9.30
C ASN A 148 11.51 3.11 -8.09
N LEU A 149 12.16 3.65 -7.05
CA LEU A 149 12.58 2.95 -5.84
C LEU A 149 13.43 1.69 -6.14
N LYS A 150 14.30 1.79 -7.15
CA LYS A 150 15.19 0.70 -7.59
C LYS A 150 16.64 1.09 -7.32
N ASP A 151 17.41 0.14 -6.82
CA ASP A 151 18.87 0.28 -6.77
C ASP A 151 19.46 0.17 -8.17
N THR A 152 20.42 1.03 -8.45
CA THR A 152 21.11 1.05 -9.74
C THR A 152 22.21 -0.01 -9.74
N LYS A 153 21.94 -1.17 -10.33
CA LYS A 153 22.91 -2.28 -10.46
C LYS A 153 23.60 -2.21 -11.81
N VAL A 154 24.91 -2.43 -11.80
CA VAL A 154 25.78 -2.45 -13.01
C VAL A 154 26.26 -3.87 -13.26
N TYR A 155 26.15 -4.33 -14.51
CA TYR A 155 26.54 -5.67 -14.91
C TYR A 155 27.60 -5.60 -16.00
N ASP A 156 28.61 -6.49 -15.90
CA ASP A 156 29.60 -6.75 -16.94
C ASP A 156 29.17 -7.95 -17.76
N ARG A 157 29.38 -7.88 -19.06
CA ARG A 157 29.22 -9.05 -19.95
C ARG A 157 30.52 -9.82 -19.97
N LYS A 158 30.49 -11.08 -19.55
CA LYS A 158 31.62 -12.00 -19.58
C LYS A 158 31.25 -13.23 -20.41
N LYS A 159 32.20 -13.74 -21.18
CA LYS A 159 32.02 -15.01 -21.88
C LYS A 159 32.09 -16.15 -20.86
N GLY A 160 31.06 -16.95 -20.79
CA GLY A 160 31.03 -18.18 -20.01
C GLY A 160 31.90 -19.29 -20.62
N PRO A 161 32.08 -20.41 -19.91
CA PRO A 161 32.86 -21.55 -20.38
C PRO A 161 32.36 -22.10 -21.73
N ASP A 162 31.07 -21.99 -22.00
CA ASP A 162 30.41 -22.49 -23.21
C ASP A 162 30.34 -21.44 -24.35
N GLY A 163 31.04 -20.29 -24.21
CA GLY A 163 31.07 -19.21 -25.20
C GLY A 163 29.86 -18.27 -25.15
N GLU A 164 28.86 -18.52 -24.30
CA GLU A 164 27.70 -17.66 -24.10
C GLU A 164 28.04 -16.40 -23.28
N GLU A 165 27.40 -15.26 -23.61
CA GLU A 165 27.54 -14.02 -22.84
C GLU A 165 26.73 -14.10 -21.54
N VAL A 166 27.41 -14.12 -20.39
CA VAL A 166 26.81 -14.10 -19.05
C VAL A 166 26.94 -12.71 -18.43
N SER A 167 25.83 -12.18 -17.92
CA SER A 167 25.80 -10.92 -17.17
C SER A 167 26.23 -11.13 -15.73
N VAL A 168 27.40 -10.61 -15.35
CA VAL A 168 27.95 -10.70 -13.99
C VAL A 168 27.85 -9.37 -13.27
N LEU A 169 27.34 -9.34 -12.04
CA LEU A 169 27.22 -8.12 -11.25
C LEU A 169 28.59 -7.52 -10.95
N ASN A 170 28.82 -6.29 -11.39
CA ASN A 170 29.99 -5.50 -11.01
C ASN A 170 29.76 -4.82 -9.66
N LYS A 171 30.30 -5.41 -8.60
CA LYS A 171 30.10 -4.92 -7.22
C LYS A 171 30.65 -3.51 -7.02
N LYS A 172 31.83 -3.20 -7.59
CA LYS A 172 32.51 -1.90 -7.46
C LYS A 172 31.68 -0.80 -8.10
N GLU A 173 31.27 -0.96 -9.35
CA GLU A 173 30.45 0.00 -10.08
C GLU A 173 29.05 0.14 -9.48
N THR A 174 28.47 -0.95 -8.99
CA THR A 174 27.17 -0.93 -8.29
C THR A 174 27.25 -0.13 -7.00
N MET A 175 28.33 -0.29 -6.22
CA MET A 175 28.54 0.51 -5.00
C MET A 175 28.73 2.00 -5.33
N LEU A 176 29.50 2.32 -6.36
CA LEU A 176 29.71 3.71 -6.81
C LEU A 176 28.40 4.36 -7.27
N THR A 177 27.59 3.64 -8.06
CA THR A 177 26.27 4.15 -8.49
C THR A 177 25.30 4.30 -7.31
N GLY A 178 25.36 3.44 -6.31
CA GLY A 178 24.60 3.55 -5.05
C GLY A 178 24.96 4.83 -4.29
N GLN A 179 26.24 5.15 -4.16
CA GLN A 179 26.71 6.41 -3.54
C GLN A 179 26.22 7.64 -4.31
N LYS A 180 26.24 7.61 -5.65
CA LYS A 180 25.69 8.70 -6.48
C LYS A 180 24.18 8.83 -6.32
N GLN A 181 23.47 7.73 -6.21
CA GLN A 181 22.03 7.73 -5.95
C GLN A 181 21.69 8.32 -4.59
N GLU A 182 22.46 8.02 -3.55
CA GLU A 182 22.33 8.62 -2.23
C GLU A 182 22.63 10.12 -2.22
N LEU A 183 23.70 10.54 -2.92
CA LEU A 183 24.02 11.95 -3.11
C LEU A 183 22.84 12.70 -3.76
N LEU A 184 22.26 12.16 -4.83
CA LEU A 184 21.10 12.77 -5.50
C LEU A 184 19.86 12.83 -4.59
N ASN A 185 19.63 11.82 -3.76
CA ASN A 185 18.55 11.83 -2.77
C ASN A 185 18.73 12.94 -1.73
N ASN A 186 19.97 13.16 -1.27
CA ASN A 186 20.29 14.20 -0.30
C ASN A 186 20.18 15.60 -0.92
N GLU A 187 20.67 15.78 -2.14
CA GLU A 187 20.50 17.04 -2.90
C GLU A 187 19.00 17.35 -3.09
N PHE A 188 18.18 16.35 -3.43
CA PHE A 188 16.74 16.54 -3.59
C PHE A 188 16.07 16.97 -2.28
N LYS A 189 16.38 16.32 -1.15
CA LYS A 189 15.83 16.68 0.16
C LYS A 189 16.16 18.12 0.53
N ASN A 190 17.37 18.55 0.26
CA ASN A 190 17.82 19.91 0.56
C ASN A 190 17.18 20.96 -0.36
N TRP A 191 16.90 20.58 -1.60
CA TRP A 191 16.38 21.48 -2.62
C TRP A 191 14.88 21.67 -2.59
N ILE A 192 14.11 20.61 -2.31
CA ILE A 192 12.66 20.59 -2.57
C ILE A 192 11.87 21.67 -1.82
N PHE A 193 12.25 21.96 -0.57
CA PHE A 193 11.61 22.98 0.27
C PHE A 193 12.44 24.27 0.40
N ASN A 194 13.49 24.45 -0.36
CA ASN A 194 14.33 25.63 -0.26
C ASN A 194 13.66 26.89 -0.85
N ASP A 195 12.97 26.75 -1.97
CA ASP A 195 12.18 27.82 -2.57
C ASP A 195 10.87 28.03 -1.80
N ARG A 196 10.50 29.32 -1.56
CA ARG A 196 9.35 29.67 -0.72
C ARG A 196 8.03 29.26 -1.36
N ASP A 197 7.81 29.59 -2.62
CA ASP A 197 6.52 29.38 -3.29
C ASP A 197 6.26 27.89 -3.50
N ARG A 198 7.29 27.14 -3.91
CA ARG A 198 7.26 25.67 -4.01
C ARG A 198 6.99 25.05 -2.66
N ARG A 199 7.67 25.48 -1.59
CA ARG A 199 7.47 24.98 -0.23
C ARG A 199 6.03 25.18 0.24
N GLU A 200 5.49 26.38 0.13
CA GLU A 200 4.12 26.70 0.54
C GLU A 200 3.11 25.85 -0.24
N ARG A 201 3.27 25.72 -1.55
CA ARG A 201 2.42 24.91 -2.42
C ARG A 201 2.48 23.42 -2.08
N LEU A 202 3.67 22.86 -1.88
CA LEU A 202 3.84 21.43 -1.57
C LEU A 202 3.39 21.08 -0.15
N VAL A 203 3.64 21.94 0.84
CA VAL A 203 3.14 21.77 2.20
C VAL A 203 1.62 21.76 2.21
N LYS A 204 0.99 22.71 1.52
CA LYS A 204 -0.48 22.75 1.38
C LYS A 204 -1.00 21.49 0.71
N LEU A 205 -0.41 21.08 -0.41
CA LEU A 205 -0.79 19.86 -1.13
C LEU A 205 -0.70 18.60 -0.24
N TYR A 206 0.37 18.50 0.56
CA TYR A 206 0.56 17.37 1.48
C TYR A 206 -0.50 17.34 2.57
N ASN A 207 -0.72 18.47 3.25
CA ASN A 207 -1.72 18.56 4.31
C ASN A 207 -3.14 18.29 3.78
N GLU A 208 -3.45 18.74 2.56
CA GLU A 208 -4.73 18.48 1.93
C GLU A 208 -4.97 17.02 1.58
N ARG A 209 -3.95 16.33 1.05
CA ARG A 209 -4.11 14.95 0.55
C ARG A 209 -3.84 13.90 1.60
N PHE A 210 -2.90 14.12 2.52
CA PHE A 210 -2.36 13.08 3.41
C PHE A 210 -2.51 13.39 4.89
N ASN A 211 -2.70 14.64 5.28
CA ASN A 211 -2.88 15.05 6.67
C ASN A 211 -4.30 15.56 6.96
N SER A 212 -5.28 15.08 6.21
CA SER A 212 -6.69 15.43 6.36
C SER A 212 -7.53 14.29 6.98
N VAL A 213 -6.89 13.15 7.26
CA VAL A 213 -7.55 11.95 7.76
C VAL A 213 -7.23 11.77 9.24
N ARG A 214 -8.26 11.70 10.08
CA ARG A 214 -8.16 11.26 11.47
C ARG A 214 -8.50 9.77 11.53
N ASN A 215 -7.57 8.96 12.04
CA ASN A 215 -7.84 7.55 12.26
C ASN A 215 -8.87 7.39 13.38
N ARG A 216 -9.79 6.43 13.20
CA ARG A 216 -10.69 6.02 14.27
C ARG A 216 -9.88 5.35 15.38
N GLU A 217 -10.14 5.76 16.62
CA GLU A 217 -9.59 5.12 17.81
C GLU A 217 -10.49 3.98 18.26
N TYR A 218 -9.89 2.90 18.70
CA TYR A 218 -10.61 1.73 19.18
C TYR A 218 -10.21 1.48 20.63
N ASP A 219 -11.20 1.45 21.51
CA ASP A 219 -11.01 1.11 22.91
C ASP A 219 -11.34 -0.35 23.16
N GLY A 220 -10.36 -1.12 23.56
CA GLY A 220 -10.47 -2.53 23.92
C GLY A 220 -10.60 -2.80 25.42
N SER A 221 -10.78 -1.77 26.24
CA SER A 221 -10.86 -1.91 27.69
C SER A 221 -12.02 -2.78 28.16
N SER A 222 -13.12 -2.79 27.40
CA SER A 222 -14.33 -3.59 27.67
C SER A 222 -14.26 -5.03 27.17
N LEU A 223 -13.22 -5.41 26.43
CA LEU A 223 -13.08 -6.77 25.92
C LEU A 223 -12.73 -7.75 27.05
N THR A 224 -13.50 -8.84 27.07
CA THR A 224 -13.23 -10.00 27.92
C THR A 224 -12.66 -11.12 27.08
N PHE A 225 -11.53 -11.67 27.50
CA PHE A 225 -10.82 -12.72 26.74
C PHE A 225 -11.10 -14.08 27.39
N GLU A 226 -12.29 -14.60 27.17
CA GLU A 226 -12.72 -15.88 27.74
C GLU A 226 -11.87 -17.04 27.23
N GLY A 227 -11.48 -17.95 28.14
CA GLY A 227 -10.60 -19.08 27.83
C GLY A 227 -9.11 -18.73 27.71
N MET A 228 -8.75 -17.45 27.84
CA MET A 228 -7.36 -17.02 27.92
C MET A 228 -6.74 -17.42 29.26
N ASN A 229 -5.45 -17.70 29.26
CA ASN A 229 -4.68 -18.01 30.48
C ASN A 229 -4.74 -16.85 31.48
N ALA A 230 -5.32 -17.09 32.64
CA ALA A 230 -5.52 -16.08 33.68
C ALA A 230 -4.22 -15.46 34.25
N SER A 231 -3.08 -16.14 34.07
CA SER A 231 -1.76 -15.60 34.49
C SER A 231 -1.17 -14.58 33.51
N ILE A 232 -1.81 -14.38 32.33
CA ILE A 232 -1.34 -13.46 31.30
C ILE A 232 -2.34 -12.31 31.17
N GLU A 233 -1.86 -11.09 31.27
CA GLU A 233 -2.68 -9.90 31.02
C GLU A 233 -2.22 -9.19 29.76
N LEU A 234 -3.16 -8.92 28.84
CA LEU A 234 -2.90 -8.12 27.65
C LEU A 234 -2.76 -6.64 28.02
N LYS A 235 -1.74 -6.01 27.47
CA LYS A 235 -1.49 -4.57 27.65
C LYS A 235 -2.60 -3.74 26.97
N PRO A 236 -2.85 -2.49 27.40
CA PRO A 236 -3.91 -1.64 26.81
C PRO A 236 -3.81 -1.51 25.28
N HIS A 237 -2.60 -1.32 24.72
CA HIS A 237 -2.43 -1.23 23.27
C HIS A 237 -2.77 -2.54 22.53
N GLN A 238 -2.54 -3.70 23.17
CA GLN A 238 -2.91 -5.00 22.61
C GLN A 238 -4.44 -5.18 22.62
N LYS A 239 -5.11 -4.81 23.70
CA LYS A 239 -6.58 -4.81 23.78
C LYS A 239 -7.18 -3.90 22.71
N ASN A 240 -6.62 -2.70 22.53
CA ASN A 240 -7.04 -1.75 21.49
C ASN A 240 -6.80 -2.29 20.05
N ALA A 241 -5.69 -2.99 19.82
CA ALA A 241 -5.41 -3.66 18.56
C ALA A 241 -6.43 -4.75 18.26
N VAL A 242 -6.79 -5.56 19.26
CA VAL A 242 -7.85 -6.58 19.11
C VAL A 242 -9.20 -5.91 18.82
N ALA A 243 -9.58 -4.85 19.52
CA ALA A 243 -10.80 -4.09 19.25
C ALA A 243 -10.82 -3.55 17.81
N ARG A 244 -9.71 -3.03 17.33
CA ARG A 244 -9.57 -2.59 15.93
C ARG A 244 -9.78 -3.73 14.92
N ILE A 245 -9.25 -4.91 15.19
CA ILE A 245 -9.43 -6.10 14.33
C ILE A 245 -10.88 -6.56 14.33
N LEU A 246 -11.56 -6.52 15.47
CA LEU A 246 -12.95 -6.97 15.61
C LEU A 246 -13.94 -6.01 14.95
N TYR A 247 -13.75 -4.69 15.14
CA TYR A 247 -14.72 -3.66 14.77
C TYR A 247 -14.32 -2.84 13.54
N GLY A 248 -13.03 -2.85 13.15
CA GLY A 248 -12.49 -2.00 12.08
C GLY A 248 -12.34 -2.66 10.72
N GLY A 249 -12.53 -3.98 10.62
CA GLY A 249 -12.31 -4.74 9.37
C GLY A 249 -10.82 -5.01 9.11
N ASN A 250 -10.39 -4.91 7.84
CA ASN A 250 -8.99 -5.15 7.47
C ASN A 250 -8.05 -4.20 8.21
N THR A 251 -7.07 -4.78 8.92
CA THR A 251 -6.21 -4.04 9.86
C THR A 251 -4.74 -4.29 9.55
N LEU A 252 -3.94 -3.22 9.54
CA LEU A 252 -2.48 -3.28 9.55
C LEU A 252 -1.97 -2.95 10.96
N LEU A 253 -1.31 -3.91 11.61
CA LEU A 253 -0.65 -3.73 12.90
C LEU A 253 0.81 -3.31 12.68
N ALA A 254 1.06 -2.00 12.64
CA ALA A 254 2.39 -1.43 12.44
C ALA A 254 3.14 -1.19 13.77
N HIS A 255 2.94 -2.06 14.75
CA HIS A 255 3.60 -1.98 16.05
C HIS A 255 5.10 -2.31 15.93
N VAL A 256 5.90 -1.69 16.80
CA VAL A 256 7.34 -1.96 16.88
C VAL A 256 7.63 -3.42 17.26
N VAL A 257 8.84 -3.88 16.99
CA VAL A 257 9.30 -5.21 17.41
C VAL A 257 9.23 -5.30 18.93
N GLY A 258 8.72 -6.43 19.46
CA GLY A 258 8.56 -6.65 20.90
C GLY A 258 7.25 -6.11 21.50
N ALA A 259 6.36 -5.47 20.73
CA ALA A 259 5.05 -5.01 21.22
C ALA A 259 4.07 -6.16 21.54
N GLY A 260 4.39 -7.40 21.15
CA GLY A 260 3.55 -8.57 21.39
C GLY A 260 2.49 -8.80 20.31
N LYS A 261 2.79 -8.50 19.06
CA LYS A 261 1.87 -8.71 17.91
C LYS A 261 1.32 -10.13 17.80
N THR A 262 2.10 -11.14 18.20
CA THR A 262 1.62 -12.54 18.25
C THR A 262 0.40 -12.66 19.17
N PHE A 263 0.45 -12.09 20.35
CA PHE A 263 -0.67 -12.13 21.29
C PHE A 263 -1.88 -11.35 20.78
N GLU A 264 -1.66 -10.25 20.06
CA GLU A 264 -2.74 -9.50 19.39
C GLU A 264 -3.44 -10.35 18.33
N MET A 265 -2.69 -11.05 17.48
CA MET A 265 -3.24 -11.93 16.44
C MET A 265 -3.99 -13.11 17.04
N VAL A 266 -3.40 -13.77 18.05
CA VAL A 266 -3.98 -14.94 18.72
C VAL A 266 -5.26 -14.55 19.46
N ALA A 267 -5.22 -13.48 20.26
CA ALA A 267 -6.39 -13.00 21.00
C ALA A 267 -7.51 -12.56 20.03
N ALA A 268 -7.15 -11.87 18.94
CA ALA A 268 -8.14 -11.46 17.93
C ALA A 268 -8.75 -12.67 17.19
N ALA A 269 -7.98 -13.72 16.92
CA ALA A 269 -8.48 -14.95 16.31
C ALA A 269 -9.51 -15.64 17.22
N MET A 270 -9.17 -15.81 18.49
CA MET A 270 -10.04 -16.45 19.48
C MET A 270 -11.30 -15.63 19.78
N GLU A 271 -11.16 -14.32 19.99
CA GLU A 271 -12.31 -13.44 20.21
C GLU A 271 -13.21 -13.34 18.98
N SER A 272 -12.65 -13.33 17.77
CA SER A 272 -13.44 -13.38 16.53
C SER A 272 -14.29 -14.65 16.46
N LYS A 273 -13.73 -15.79 16.86
CA LYS A 273 -14.48 -17.06 16.90
C LYS A 273 -15.54 -17.04 18.00
N ARG A 274 -15.18 -16.61 19.20
CA ARG A 274 -16.13 -16.50 20.33
C ARG A 274 -17.33 -15.62 20.01
N LEU A 275 -17.11 -14.51 19.31
CA LEU A 275 -18.17 -13.59 18.88
C LEU A 275 -18.92 -14.05 17.61
N GLY A 276 -18.60 -15.21 17.05
CA GLY A 276 -19.23 -15.72 15.82
C GLY A 276 -18.87 -14.94 14.56
N LEU A 277 -17.80 -14.12 14.61
CA LEU A 277 -17.32 -13.32 13.47
C LEU A 277 -16.44 -14.14 12.51
N CYS A 278 -15.96 -15.30 12.95
CA CYS A 278 -15.28 -16.27 12.11
C CYS A 278 -15.45 -17.68 12.66
N THR A 279 -15.26 -18.69 11.82
CA THR A 279 -15.29 -20.10 12.18
C THR A 279 -13.89 -20.67 12.33
N LYS A 280 -12.98 -20.30 11.41
CA LYS A 280 -11.61 -20.81 11.35
C LYS A 280 -10.65 -19.74 10.90
N SER A 281 -9.64 -19.47 11.73
CA SER A 281 -8.56 -18.53 11.42
C SER A 281 -7.35 -19.22 10.80
N LEU A 282 -6.72 -18.58 9.80
CA LEU A 282 -5.42 -18.97 9.24
C LEU A 282 -4.36 -17.95 9.62
N ILE A 283 -3.31 -18.39 10.29
CA ILE A 283 -2.20 -17.56 10.72
C ILE A 283 -0.97 -17.93 9.88
N VAL A 284 -0.51 -16.98 9.07
CA VAL A 284 0.61 -17.14 8.13
C VAL A 284 1.82 -16.40 8.67
N VAL A 285 2.90 -17.12 8.93
CA VAL A 285 4.09 -16.59 9.60
C VAL A 285 5.39 -17.03 8.87
N PRO A 286 6.54 -16.39 9.13
CA PRO A 286 7.81 -16.88 8.63
C PRO A 286 8.04 -18.36 9.01
N ASN A 287 8.58 -19.17 8.08
CA ASN A 287 8.64 -20.62 8.22
C ASN A 287 9.39 -21.11 9.46
N HIS A 288 10.37 -20.33 9.94
CA HIS A 288 11.22 -20.73 11.07
C HIS A 288 10.57 -20.52 12.44
N ILE A 289 9.46 -19.75 12.52
CA ILE A 289 8.78 -19.45 13.78
C ILE A 289 7.41 -20.14 13.91
N THR A 290 6.98 -20.97 12.94
CA THR A 290 5.68 -21.65 13.00
C THR A 290 5.46 -22.41 14.31
N GLY A 291 6.45 -23.18 14.76
CA GLY A 291 6.39 -23.93 16.02
C GLY A 291 6.35 -23.01 17.26
N GLN A 292 7.11 -21.90 17.24
CA GLN A 292 7.11 -20.91 18.31
C GLN A 292 5.71 -20.27 18.43
N ILE A 293 5.13 -19.82 17.33
CA ILE A 293 3.78 -19.24 17.33
C ILE A 293 2.74 -20.24 17.86
N GLY A 294 2.85 -21.52 17.48
CA GLY A 294 2.02 -22.58 18.05
C GLY A 294 2.14 -22.70 19.56
N SER A 295 3.36 -22.65 20.08
CA SER A 295 3.63 -22.69 21.53
C SER A 295 3.08 -21.45 22.24
N GLU A 296 3.29 -20.25 21.70
CA GLU A 296 2.75 -18.98 22.23
C GLU A 296 1.22 -18.98 22.17
N PHE A 297 0.61 -19.57 21.14
CA PHE A 297 -0.84 -19.71 21.06
C PHE A 297 -1.38 -20.57 22.20
N MET A 298 -0.77 -21.76 22.41
CA MET A 298 -1.18 -22.67 23.50
C MET A 298 -0.86 -22.09 24.90
N GLN A 299 0.16 -21.24 25.03
CA GLN A 299 0.45 -20.53 26.26
C GLN A 299 -0.67 -19.53 26.58
N LEU A 300 -1.16 -18.81 25.57
CA LEU A 300 -2.21 -17.80 25.73
C LEU A 300 -3.60 -18.43 25.86
N TYR A 301 -3.91 -19.47 25.08
CA TYR A 301 -5.19 -20.21 25.09
C TYR A 301 -4.92 -21.72 25.21
N PRO A 302 -4.73 -22.25 26.42
CA PRO A 302 -4.41 -23.67 26.63
C PRO A 302 -5.47 -24.66 26.17
N GLY A 303 -6.72 -24.22 26.07
CA GLY A 303 -7.86 -25.05 25.60
C GLY A 303 -8.12 -24.99 24.11
N ALA A 304 -7.32 -24.25 23.33
CA ALA A 304 -7.56 -24.07 21.90
C ALA A 304 -7.21 -25.34 21.10
N ASN A 305 -8.02 -25.61 20.07
CA ASN A 305 -7.77 -26.66 19.09
C ASN A 305 -7.05 -26.07 17.87
N ILE A 306 -5.74 -26.14 17.84
CA ILE A 306 -4.93 -25.57 16.75
C ILE A 306 -4.25 -26.65 15.92
N MET A 307 -3.98 -26.33 14.65
CA MET A 307 -3.13 -27.12 13.78
C MET A 307 -1.89 -26.30 13.39
N VAL A 308 -0.70 -26.85 13.65
CA VAL A 308 0.57 -26.25 13.25
C VAL A 308 1.15 -27.07 12.11
N ALA A 309 1.42 -26.43 10.97
CA ALA A 309 2.01 -27.10 9.81
C ALA A 309 3.50 -27.36 9.97
N ASP A 310 3.95 -28.57 9.65
CA ASP A 310 5.35 -28.92 9.50
C ASP A 310 5.77 -28.89 8.02
N LYS A 311 7.09 -28.89 7.77
CA LYS A 311 7.66 -28.95 6.40
C LYS A 311 7.19 -30.18 5.64
N LYS A 312 7.08 -31.33 6.33
CA LYS A 312 6.63 -32.61 5.77
C LYS A 312 5.18 -32.60 5.28
N ASP A 313 4.33 -31.78 5.88
CA ASP A 313 2.91 -31.68 5.51
C ASP A 313 2.71 -31.11 4.10
N PHE A 314 3.65 -30.25 3.64
CA PHE A 314 3.62 -29.64 2.31
C PHE A 314 4.51 -30.33 1.26
N GLU A 315 5.07 -31.49 1.58
CA GLU A 315 5.63 -32.39 0.56
C GLU A 315 4.52 -32.87 -0.38
N MET A 316 4.87 -33.12 -1.65
CA MET A 316 3.90 -33.46 -2.70
C MET A 316 2.92 -34.61 -2.28
N ARG A 317 3.43 -35.61 -1.56
CA ARG A 317 2.63 -36.76 -1.10
C ARG A 317 1.65 -36.42 0.02
N ASN A 318 2.00 -35.51 0.90
CA ASN A 318 1.28 -35.22 2.14
C ASN A 318 0.33 -34.02 2.00
N ARG A 319 0.63 -33.11 1.09
CA ARG A 319 -0.06 -31.83 0.92
C ARG A 319 -1.58 -32.01 0.73
N LYS A 320 -2.00 -32.94 -0.11
CA LYS A 320 -3.44 -33.20 -0.33
C LYS A 320 -4.13 -33.64 0.96
N ARG A 321 -3.51 -34.54 1.72
CA ARG A 321 -4.03 -35.02 3.01
C ARG A 321 -4.08 -33.89 4.04
N PHE A 322 -3.03 -33.07 4.09
CA PHE A 322 -2.94 -31.95 5.02
C PHE A 322 -4.03 -30.90 4.73
N LEU A 323 -4.19 -30.47 3.48
CA LEU A 323 -5.26 -29.53 3.08
C LEU A 323 -6.64 -30.11 3.33
N GLY A 324 -6.87 -31.40 3.07
CA GLY A 324 -8.11 -32.09 3.43
C GLY A 324 -8.41 -32.06 4.93
N ARG A 325 -7.38 -32.22 5.80
CA ARG A 325 -7.55 -32.09 7.25
C ARG A 325 -7.93 -30.66 7.65
N ILE A 326 -7.35 -29.64 7.01
CA ILE A 326 -7.75 -28.24 7.26
C ILE A 326 -9.19 -28.04 6.86
N ALA A 327 -9.60 -28.51 5.68
CA ALA A 327 -10.95 -28.33 5.16
C ALA A 327 -12.02 -28.97 6.05
N THR A 328 -11.77 -30.19 6.53
CA THR A 328 -12.76 -30.99 7.29
C THR A 328 -12.65 -30.88 8.81
N GLY A 329 -11.51 -30.39 9.33
CA GLY A 329 -11.29 -30.30 10.76
C GLY A 329 -11.87 -29.03 11.38
N GLU A 330 -12.35 -29.16 12.60
CA GLU A 330 -12.87 -28.03 13.41
C GLU A 330 -11.76 -27.42 14.26
N TYR A 331 -10.88 -26.66 13.60
CA TYR A 331 -9.80 -25.96 14.28
C TYR A 331 -10.19 -24.53 14.63
N ASP A 332 -9.69 -24.02 15.75
CA ASP A 332 -9.77 -22.59 16.10
C ASP A 332 -8.87 -21.77 15.21
N ALA A 333 -7.66 -22.30 15.00
CA ALA A 333 -6.71 -21.69 14.10
C ALA A 333 -5.81 -22.74 13.43
N VAL A 334 -5.33 -22.41 12.24
CA VAL A 334 -4.30 -23.15 11.51
C VAL A 334 -3.09 -22.25 11.32
N ILE A 335 -1.91 -22.70 11.70
CA ILE A 335 -0.65 -21.95 11.61
C ILE A 335 0.20 -22.55 10.52
N ILE A 336 0.55 -21.75 9.51
CA ILE A 336 1.37 -22.20 8.37
C ILE A 336 2.48 -21.20 8.07
N GLY A 337 3.54 -21.67 7.42
CA GLY A 337 4.63 -20.83 6.96
C GLY A 337 4.33 -20.13 5.63
N HIS A 338 5.01 -19.00 5.35
CA HIS A 338 4.87 -18.22 4.11
C HIS A 338 5.01 -19.09 2.86
N THR A 339 6.06 -19.91 2.77
CA THR A 339 6.29 -20.77 1.60
C THR A 339 5.26 -21.90 1.47
N GLN A 340 4.61 -22.26 2.56
CA GLN A 340 3.53 -23.23 2.59
C GLN A 340 2.23 -22.59 2.08
N PHE A 341 1.93 -21.38 2.55
CA PHE A 341 0.79 -20.60 2.09
C PHE A 341 0.81 -20.36 0.57
N GLU A 342 1.98 -20.06 0.00
CA GLU A 342 2.16 -19.90 -1.44
C GLU A 342 1.83 -21.13 -2.28
N LYS A 343 1.92 -22.32 -1.69
CA LYS A 343 1.65 -23.59 -2.37
C LYS A 343 0.17 -23.97 -2.36
N ILE A 344 -0.68 -23.21 -1.66
CA ILE A 344 -2.12 -23.43 -1.65
C ILE A 344 -2.69 -22.77 -2.91
N PRO A 345 -3.28 -23.53 -3.83
CA PRO A 345 -3.84 -22.98 -5.05
C PRO A 345 -5.16 -22.23 -4.76
N MET A 346 -5.40 -21.18 -5.52
CA MET A 346 -6.73 -20.52 -5.62
C MET A 346 -7.50 -21.12 -6.78
N SER A 347 -8.85 -21.03 -6.75
CA SER A 347 -9.67 -21.48 -7.86
C SER A 347 -9.27 -20.82 -9.19
N LYS A 348 -9.35 -21.60 -10.27
CA LYS A 348 -9.05 -21.11 -11.61
C LYS A 348 -10.00 -19.97 -12.00
N GLU A 349 -11.25 -20.12 -11.66
CA GLU A 349 -12.33 -19.17 -11.92
C GLU A 349 -12.06 -17.84 -11.24
N TYR A 350 -11.60 -17.86 -9.98
CA TYR A 350 -11.25 -16.65 -9.25
C TYR A 350 -10.05 -15.94 -9.88
N GLN A 351 -8.98 -16.68 -10.20
CA GLN A 351 -7.79 -16.14 -10.85
C GLN A 351 -8.14 -15.53 -12.21
N GLU A 352 -8.95 -16.22 -13.01
CA GLU A 352 -9.40 -15.76 -14.32
C GLU A 352 -10.23 -14.47 -14.21
N LYS A 353 -11.22 -14.44 -13.31
CA LYS A 353 -12.04 -13.25 -13.03
C LYS A 353 -11.19 -12.06 -12.60
N HIS A 354 -10.22 -12.29 -11.73
CA HIS A 354 -9.33 -11.24 -11.24
C HIS A 354 -8.45 -10.67 -12.36
N ILE A 355 -7.83 -11.53 -13.17
CA ILE A 355 -7.00 -11.10 -14.31
C ILE A 355 -7.85 -10.35 -15.35
N LYS A 356 -9.05 -10.83 -15.68
CA LYS A 356 -9.98 -10.15 -16.59
C LYS A 356 -10.39 -8.78 -16.07
N SER A 357 -10.68 -8.65 -14.78
CA SER A 357 -10.99 -7.35 -14.15
C SER A 357 -9.83 -6.37 -14.26
N GLN A 358 -8.60 -6.82 -14.02
CA GLN A 358 -7.40 -5.98 -14.18
C GLN A 358 -7.21 -5.54 -15.64
N ILE A 359 -7.40 -6.44 -16.60
CA ILE A 359 -7.32 -6.11 -18.04
C ILE A 359 -8.37 -5.05 -18.42
N GLN A 360 -9.62 -5.21 -17.94
CA GLN A 360 -10.69 -4.23 -18.18
C GLN A 360 -10.37 -2.86 -17.60
N GLY A 361 -9.85 -2.81 -16.36
CA GLY A 361 -9.39 -1.56 -15.76
C GLY A 361 -8.32 -0.86 -16.58
N ILE A 362 -7.33 -1.62 -17.08
CA ILE A 362 -6.26 -1.08 -17.94
C ILE A 362 -6.82 -0.60 -19.29
N ILE A 363 -7.76 -1.33 -19.90
CA ILE A 363 -8.39 -0.90 -21.16
C ILE A 363 -9.10 0.44 -20.98
N LYS A 364 -9.88 0.58 -19.89
CA LYS A 364 -10.55 1.84 -19.57
C LYS A 364 -9.55 2.99 -19.40
N SER A 365 -8.47 2.77 -18.64
CA SER A 365 -7.42 3.77 -18.48
C SER A 365 -6.75 4.13 -19.80
N ILE A 366 -6.51 3.16 -20.72
CA ILE A 366 -5.97 3.44 -22.04
C ILE A 366 -6.93 4.30 -22.87
N GLU A 367 -8.24 4.05 -22.79
CA GLU A 367 -9.26 4.83 -23.48
C GLU A 367 -9.32 6.25 -22.96
N ASP A 368 -9.30 6.45 -21.66
CA ASP A 368 -9.29 7.76 -20.99
C ASP A 368 -8.05 8.60 -21.41
N TYR A 369 -6.90 7.94 -21.61
CA TYR A 369 -5.64 8.61 -22.00
C TYR A 369 -5.41 8.79 -23.49
N LYS A 370 -6.10 8.06 -24.38
CA LYS A 370 -5.97 8.22 -25.83
C LYS A 370 -6.29 9.63 -26.32
N TYR A 371 -7.15 10.32 -25.59
CA TYR A 371 -7.55 11.71 -25.91
C TYR A 371 -6.57 12.76 -25.36
N ASN A 372 -5.55 12.36 -24.60
CA ASN A 372 -4.63 13.28 -23.94
C ASN A 372 -3.21 13.15 -24.54
N ILE A 373 -2.86 14.08 -25.44
CA ILE A 373 -1.61 14.07 -26.23
C ILE A 373 -0.35 14.02 -25.37
N ASN A 374 -0.44 14.46 -24.10
CA ASN A 374 0.69 14.51 -23.16
C ASN A 374 0.98 13.18 -22.43
N GLN A 375 0.19 12.11 -22.66
CA GLN A 375 0.30 10.87 -21.87
C GLN A 375 0.69 9.61 -22.67
N LYS A 376 1.35 9.78 -23.82
CA LYS A 376 1.83 8.66 -24.64
C LYS A 376 2.68 7.64 -23.90
N PHE A 377 3.44 8.08 -22.89
CA PHE A 377 4.24 7.17 -22.07
C PHE A 377 3.35 6.26 -21.22
N SER A 378 2.35 6.82 -20.53
CA SER A 378 1.42 6.05 -19.70
C SER A 378 0.67 5.00 -20.54
N VAL A 379 0.19 5.36 -21.72
CA VAL A 379 -0.47 4.41 -22.66
C VAL A 379 0.46 3.25 -23.02
N LYS A 380 1.71 3.51 -23.38
CA LYS A 380 2.69 2.48 -23.75
C LYS A 380 3.00 1.50 -22.59
N GLU A 381 3.10 2.00 -21.35
CA GLU A 381 3.33 1.16 -20.17
C GLU A 381 2.06 0.35 -19.81
N LEU A 382 0.88 0.92 -19.97
CA LEU A 382 -0.39 0.22 -19.81
C LEU A 382 -0.58 -0.90 -20.84
N GLU A 383 -0.29 -0.66 -22.11
CA GLU A 383 -0.32 -1.68 -23.18
C GLU A 383 0.64 -2.84 -22.88
N LYS A 384 1.85 -2.54 -22.41
CA LYS A 384 2.83 -3.55 -22.00
C LYS A 384 2.33 -4.39 -20.81
N THR A 385 1.68 -3.75 -19.86
CA THR A 385 1.10 -4.43 -18.68
C THR A 385 -0.10 -5.29 -19.10
N LYS A 386 -0.98 -4.78 -19.96
CA LYS A 386 -2.10 -5.52 -20.56
C LYS A 386 -1.60 -6.80 -21.24
N LYS A 387 -0.60 -6.70 -22.13
CA LYS A 387 -0.04 -7.86 -22.85
C LYS A 387 0.53 -8.93 -21.89
N LYS A 388 1.15 -8.51 -20.76
CA LYS A 388 1.63 -9.46 -19.74
C LYS A 388 0.48 -10.19 -19.05
N LEU A 389 -0.62 -9.50 -18.76
CA LEU A 389 -1.80 -10.11 -18.14
C LEU A 389 -2.52 -11.05 -19.11
N GLU A 390 -2.62 -10.70 -20.38
CA GLU A 390 -3.18 -11.57 -21.45
C GLU A 390 -2.37 -12.86 -21.59
N THR A 391 -1.04 -12.77 -21.69
CA THR A 391 -0.16 -13.95 -21.74
C THR A 391 -0.32 -14.83 -20.49
N ARG A 392 -0.54 -14.21 -19.32
CA ARG A 392 -0.78 -14.94 -18.08
C ARG A 392 -2.13 -15.65 -18.10
N LEU A 393 -3.18 -15.01 -18.61
CA LEU A 393 -4.51 -15.58 -18.77
C LEU A 393 -4.48 -16.79 -19.72
N GLU A 394 -3.76 -16.69 -20.84
CA GLU A 394 -3.54 -17.79 -21.77
C GLU A 394 -2.84 -18.98 -21.10
N LYS A 395 -1.78 -18.72 -20.34
CA LYS A 395 -1.07 -19.77 -19.57
C LYS A 395 -1.98 -20.44 -18.54
N LEU A 396 -2.79 -19.67 -17.81
CA LEU A 396 -3.75 -20.21 -16.85
C LEU A 396 -4.77 -21.12 -17.54
N ASN A 397 -5.22 -20.76 -18.74
CA ASN A 397 -6.19 -21.52 -19.51
C ASN A 397 -5.58 -22.77 -20.16
N SER A 398 -4.29 -22.73 -20.54
CA SER A 398 -3.60 -23.87 -21.15
C SER A 398 -3.09 -24.89 -20.14
N THR A 399 -3.01 -24.53 -18.85
CA THR A 399 -2.51 -25.45 -17.81
C THR A 399 -3.63 -26.39 -17.37
N PHE A 400 -3.57 -27.63 -17.80
CA PHE A 400 -4.41 -28.71 -17.29
C PHE A 400 -3.90 -29.11 -15.90
N ASN A 401 -4.62 -28.76 -14.83
CA ASN A 401 -4.32 -29.25 -13.49
C ASN A 401 -4.71 -30.71 -13.39
N LYS A 402 -3.71 -31.61 -13.44
CA LYS A 402 -3.87 -33.04 -13.23
C LYS A 402 -4.05 -33.42 -11.76
N ASP A 403 -3.76 -32.55 -10.81
CA ASP A 403 -3.82 -32.86 -9.38
C ASP A 403 -4.97 -32.12 -8.72
N TYR A 404 -5.98 -32.85 -8.32
CA TYR A 404 -7.08 -32.38 -7.46
C TYR A 404 -6.50 -32.14 -6.05
N VAL A 405 -5.98 -30.94 -5.83
CA VAL A 405 -5.55 -30.46 -4.51
C VAL A 405 -6.64 -29.48 -4.05
N ALA A 406 -7.06 -29.59 -2.77
CA ALA A 406 -8.02 -28.63 -2.20
C ALA A 406 -7.53 -27.20 -2.45
N ILE A 407 -8.40 -26.37 -2.96
CA ILE A 407 -8.14 -24.95 -3.21
C ILE A 407 -8.38 -24.12 -1.94
N PHE A 408 -7.86 -22.88 -1.91
CA PHE A 408 -7.96 -22.02 -0.73
C PHE A 408 -9.41 -21.82 -0.28
N GLU A 409 -10.31 -21.64 -1.22
CA GLU A 409 -11.75 -21.43 -0.98
C GLU A 409 -12.43 -22.62 -0.31
N GLU A 410 -11.88 -23.84 -0.45
CA GLU A 410 -12.40 -25.07 0.15
C GLU A 410 -11.88 -25.32 1.57
N LEU A 411 -10.92 -24.54 2.05
CA LEU A 411 -10.34 -24.76 3.38
C LEU A 411 -11.25 -24.35 4.53
N GLY A 412 -12.34 -23.63 4.24
CA GLY A 412 -13.25 -23.12 5.26
C GLY A 412 -12.62 -22.07 6.17
N VAL A 413 -11.60 -21.38 5.68
CA VAL A 413 -10.93 -20.25 6.36
C VAL A 413 -11.67 -18.98 6.02
N ASP A 414 -12.12 -18.26 7.03
CA ASP A 414 -12.85 -17.01 6.87
C ASP A 414 -12.13 -15.81 7.50
N ARG A 415 -11.02 -16.04 8.21
CA ARG A 415 -10.15 -14.97 8.70
C ARG A 415 -8.67 -15.30 8.50
N LEU A 416 -7.91 -14.32 7.97
CA LEU A 416 -6.50 -14.47 7.65
C LEU A 416 -5.67 -13.45 8.44
N PHE A 417 -4.66 -13.95 9.14
CA PHE A 417 -3.63 -13.16 9.81
C PHE A 417 -2.29 -13.42 9.14
N ILE A 418 -1.56 -12.37 8.79
CA ILE A 418 -0.25 -12.49 8.13
C ILE A 418 0.77 -11.71 8.93
N ASP A 419 1.73 -12.40 9.51
CA ASP A 419 2.92 -11.78 10.09
C ASP A 419 3.96 -11.49 8.98
N GLU A 420 4.73 -10.41 9.14
CA GLU A 420 5.71 -9.93 8.15
C GLU A 420 5.10 -9.79 6.73
N ALA A 421 3.92 -9.19 6.65
CA ALA A 421 3.14 -9.06 5.41
C ALA A 421 3.91 -8.37 4.26
N HIS A 422 5.02 -7.68 4.56
CA HIS A 422 5.89 -7.08 3.55
C HIS A 422 6.51 -8.09 2.58
N GLU A 423 6.62 -9.36 2.94
CA GLU A 423 7.05 -10.45 2.05
C GLU A 423 6.08 -10.63 0.87
N PHE A 424 4.81 -10.25 1.02
CA PHE A 424 3.78 -10.39 -0.01
C PHE A 424 3.60 -9.14 -0.91
N LYS A 425 4.23 -8.00 -0.58
CA LYS A 425 4.03 -6.71 -1.28
C LYS A 425 4.29 -6.72 -2.80
N ASN A 426 5.13 -7.64 -3.29
CA ASN A 426 5.49 -7.73 -4.70
C ASN A 426 4.89 -8.97 -5.40
N ARG A 427 4.06 -9.76 -4.72
CA ARG A 427 3.57 -11.04 -5.24
C ARG A 427 2.42 -10.90 -6.22
N ALA A 428 1.62 -9.85 -6.14
CA ALA A 428 0.67 -9.51 -7.20
C ALA A 428 1.34 -9.38 -8.59
N LYS A 429 2.66 -9.15 -8.62
CA LYS A 429 3.47 -9.16 -9.86
C LYS A 429 3.99 -10.55 -10.25
N ARG A 430 3.92 -11.54 -9.38
CA ARG A 430 4.41 -12.92 -9.60
C ARG A 430 3.30 -13.97 -9.67
N CYS A 431 2.13 -13.68 -9.12
CA CYS A 431 0.95 -14.57 -9.23
C CYS A 431 0.27 -14.45 -10.56
#